data_ee579844655205bd55ffdb344e1b7222
#
_entry.id   ee579844655205bd55ffdb344e1b7222
#
_cell.length_a   1.000
_cell.length_b   1.000
_cell.length_c   1.000
_cell.angle_alpha   90.00
_cell.angle_beta   90.00
_cell.angle_gamma   90.00
#
_symmetry.space_group_name_H-M   'P 1'
#
loop_
_entity.id
_entity.type
_entity.pdbx_description
1 polymer ?
#
loop_
_entity_poly.entity_id
_entity_poly.type
_entity_poly.pdbx_seq_one_letter_code
_entity_poly.pdbx_strand_id
1 'polypeptide(L)'
;NGSSRLEACLFHEQARLSGLRLIAVDRPGIGKSEFCFSNTPEPFGHDLVELLDHLALTSVSTLTLGHGAVYALALARLDPARIKGQISLGAIPCGPLLTLRGAGGLRPWMNKGVATLVRHGWTLRELFDRKTTGNYIDTLRRELCKYDRRALNSSELRRILVLDRREALSQGSRGVAQDESMGFAPFDYQLAKLTLDVDFWQGRGDDERVGRSSVLLAQQLPKGRAHIVTRQGYFFFLENATQILNRCSTTRLAQPASIAA
;
A
#
# COMPACT_ATOMS: atom_id res chain seq x y z
N ASN A 1 -6.05 5.43 -1.08
CA ASN A 1 -6.45 4.93 0.24
C ASN A 1 -7.93 4.58 0.25
N GLY A 2 -8.34 3.59 1.05
CA GLY A 2 -9.70 3.06 1.01
C GLY A 2 -10.02 2.29 -0.26
N SER A 3 -9.06 1.53 -0.78
CA SER A 3 -9.17 0.61 -1.90
C SER A 3 -9.37 -0.82 -1.45
N SER A 4 -10.01 -1.62 -2.30
CA SER A 4 -10.18 -3.05 -2.13
C SER A 4 -9.16 -3.85 -2.95
N ARG A 5 -9.29 -5.17 -2.95
CA ARG A 5 -8.52 -6.07 -3.82
C ARG A 5 -8.67 -5.74 -5.32
N LEU A 6 -9.73 -5.03 -5.72
CA LEU A 6 -9.98 -4.71 -7.13
C LEU A 6 -8.99 -3.68 -7.70
N GLU A 7 -8.31 -2.90 -6.84
CA GLU A 7 -7.22 -2.02 -7.29
C GLU A 7 -6.09 -2.79 -8.00
N ALA A 8 -5.89 -4.06 -7.65
CA ALA A 8 -4.93 -4.95 -8.31
C ALA A 8 -5.22 -5.18 -9.81
N CYS A 9 -6.46 -4.94 -10.28
CA CYS A 9 -6.80 -5.00 -11.71
C CYS A 9 -5.93 -4.04 -12.53
N LEU A 10 -5.42 -2.95 -11.93
CA LEU A 10 -4.51 -2.00 -12.58
C LEU A 10 -3.16 -2.62 -12.99
N PHE A 11 -2.81 -3.77 -12.42
CA PHE A 11 -1.56 -4.49 -12.70
C PHE A 11 -1.77 -5.82 -13.43
N HIS A 12 -3.04 -6.21 -13.69
CA HIS A 12 -3.38 -7.54 -14.17
C HIS A 12 -2.65 -7.90 -15.47
N GLU A 13 -2.73 -7.05 -16.48
CA GLU A 13 -2.16 -7.33 -17.79
C GLU A 13 -0.62 -7.38 -17.75
N GLN A 14 0.00 -6.45 -17.02
CA GLN A 14 1.46 -6.42 -16.88
C GLN A 14 1.97 -7.62 -16.08
N ALA A 15 1.24 -8.04 -15.04
CA ALA A 15 1.59 -9.24 -14.28
C ALA A 15 1.49 -10.49 -15.16
N ARG A 16 0.43 -10.61 -15.97
CA ARG A 16 0.26 -11.70 -16.94
C ARG A 16 1.41 -11.75 -17.94
N LEU A 17 1.78 -10.60 -18.52
CA LEU A 17 2.90 -10.49 -19.46
C LEU A 17 4.26 -10.82 -18.82
N SER A 18 4.41 -10.55 -17.54
CA SER A 18 5.62 -10.86 -16.76
C SER A 18 5.62 -12.28 -16.19
N GLY A 19 4.62 -13.11 -16.49
CA GLY A 19 4.49 -14.47 -15.97
C GLY A 19 4.31 -14.54 -14.45
N LEU A 20 3.73 -13.50 -13.86
CA LEU A 20 3.49 -13.39 -12.42
C LEU A 20 2.05 -13.76 -12.08
N ARG A 21 1.87 -14.59 -11.03
CA ARG A 21 0.57 -14.77 -10.38
C ARG A 21 0.36 -13.62 -9.40
N LEU A 22 -0.70 -12.84 -9.60
CA LEU A 22 -1.10 -11.75 -8.72
C LEU A 22 -2.19 -12.23 -7.75
N ILE A 23 -1.96 -12.06 -6.45
CA ILE A 23 -2.92 -12.35 -5.39
C ILE A 23 -3.18 -11.06 -4.64
N ALA A 24 -4.42 -10.59 -4.65
CA ALA A 24 -4.84 -9.39 -3.96
C ALA A 24 -5.81 -9.73 -2.84
N VAL A 25 -5.65 -9.09 -1.69
CA VAL A 25 -6.44 -9.31 -0.49
C VAL A 25 -7.18 -8.04 -0.06
N ASP A 26 -8.38 -8.20 0.45
CA ASP A 26 -9.08 -7.14 1.15
C ASP A 26 -8.59 -7.06 2.59
N ARG A 27 -8.29 -5.87 3.07
CA ARG A 27 -7.92 -5.64 4.48
C ARG A 27 -9.15 -5.71 5.38
N PRO A 28 -9.02 -5.90 6.70
CA PRO A 28 -10.13 -6.07 7.63
C PRO A 28 -11.22 -4.99 7.49
N GLY A 29 -12.46 -5.42 7.24
CA GLY A 29 -13.62 -4.54 7.05
C GLY A 29 -13.69 -3.82 5.70
N ILE A 30 -12.83 -4.18 4.76
CA ILE A 30 -12.83 -3.69 3.38
C ILE A 30 -13.30 -4.81 2.46
N GLY A 31 -14.09 -4.48 1.44
CA GLY A 31 -14.55 -5.43 0.44
C GLY A 31 -15.30 -6.60 1.06
N LYS A 32 -14.75 -7.81 0.94
CA LYS A 32 -15.36 -9.04 1.46
C LYS A 32 -14.73 -9.57 2.75
N SER A 33 -13.67 -8.94 3.24
CA SER A 33 -13.04 -9.35 4.50
C SER A 33 -13.81 -8.82 5.70
N GLU A 34 -14.08 -9.67 6.68
CA GLU A 34 -14.75 -9.29 7.91
C GLU A 34 -14.01 -8.17 8.65
N PHE A 35 -14.78 -7.33 9.35
CA PHE A 35 -14.18 -6.28 10.16
C PHE A 35 -13.61 -6.86 11.45
N CYS A 36 -12.31 -6.77 11.63
CA CYS A 36 -11.62 -7.03 12.88
C CYS A 36 -10.95 -5.76 13.38
N PHE A 37 -11.29 -5.33 14.60
CA PHE A 37 -10.71 -4.14 15.19
C PHE A 37 -9.25 -4.37 15.56
N SER A 38 -8.36 -3.49 15.09
CA SER A 38 -6.98 -3.45 15.52
C SER A 38 -6.44 -2.02 15.56
N ASN A 39 -5.46 -1.80 16.44
CA ASN A 39 -4.67 -0.57 16.51
C ASN A 39 -3.30 -0.71 15.86
N THR A 40 -2.92 -1.90 15.41
CA THR A 40 -1.63 -2.19 14.78
C THR A 40 -1.84 -3.06 13.54
N PRO A 41 -0.91 -3.07 12.59
CA PRO A 41 -1.02 -3.90 11.38
C PRO A 41 -0.70 -5.39 11.65
N GLU A 42 -0.21 -5.74 12.84
CA GLU A 42 0.31 -7.07 13.16
C GLU A 42 -0.74 -8.18 13.07
N PRO A 43 -1.99 -8.04 13.59
CA PRO A 43 -3.01 -9.08 13.45
C PRO A 43 -3.28 -9.44 11.98
N PHE A 44 -3.41 -8.45 11.11
CA PHE A 44 -3.56 -8.73 9.67
C PHE A 44 -2.29 -9.33 9.06
N GLY A 45 -1.11 -9.03 9.60
CA GLY A 45 0.13 -9.72 9.24
C GLY A 45 0.05 -11.22 9.51
N HIS A 46 -0.52 -11.64 10.64
CA HIS A 46 -0.78 -13.07 10.95
C HIS A 46 -1.81 -13.69 10.00
N ASP A 47 -2.91 -13.01 9.70
CA ASP A 47 -3.89 -13.46 8.71
C ASP A 47 -3.23 -13.71 7.34
N LEU A 48 -2.29 -12.85 6.95
CA LEU A 48 -1.53 -13.02 5.71
C LEU A 48 -0.59 -14.24 5.77
N VAL A 49 0.04 -14.52 6.91
CA VAL A 49 0.84 -15.75 7.10
C VAL A 49 -0.04 -16.98 6.93
N GLU A 50 -1.20 -17.04 7.59
CA GLU A 50 -2.17 -18.13 7.44
C GLU A 50 -2.66 -18.29 5.99
N LEU A 51 -2.88 -17.17 5.28
CA LEU A 51 -3.24 -17.21 3.86
C LEU A 51 -2.13 -17.82 3.01
N LEU A 52 -0.86 -17.48 3.28
CA LEU A 52 0.27 -18.09 2.59
C LEU A 52 0.37 -19.59 2.84
N ASP A 53 0.09 -20.03 4.07
CA ASP A 53 0.04 -21.45 4.44
C ASP A 53 -1.10 -22.17 3.70
N HIS A 54 -2.31 -21.60 3.74
CA HIS A 54 -3.48 -22.15 3.06
C HIS A 54 -3.27 -22.30 1.55
N LEU A 55 -2.57 -21.35 0.93
CA LEU A 55 -2.25 -21.38 -0.50
C LEU A 55 -0.99 -22.19 -0.82
N ALA A 56 -0.35 -22.80 0.16
CA ALA A 56 0.91 -23.54 0.07
C ALA A 56 2.03 -22.73 -0.64
N LEU A 57 2.10 -21.42 -0.33
CA LEU A 57 3.08 -20.52 -0.93
C LEU A 57 4.34 -20.44 -0.07
N THR A 58 5.45 -20.86 -0.63
CA THR A 58 6.77 -20.89 0.04
C THR A 58 7.61 -19.65 -0.27
N SER A 59 7.23 -18.87 -1.26
CA SER A 59 7.97 -17.69 -1.69
C SER A 59 7.06 -16.68 -2.38
N VAL A 60 7.04 -15.45 -1.90
CA VAL A 60 6.25 -14.34 -2.48
C VAL A 60 7.04 -13.05 -2.48
N SER A 61 6.68 -12.14 -3.39
CA SER A 61 7.04 -10.72 -3.31
C SER A 61 5.79 -9.91 -3.02
N THR A 62 5.89 -8.84 -2.24
CA THR A 62 4.77 -7.98 -1.93
C THR A 62 4.78 -6.72 -2.78
N LEU A 63 3.61 -6.33 -3.27
CA LEU A 63 3.36 -5.06 -3.96
C LEU A 63 2.29 -4.29 -3.21
N THR A 64 2.57 -3.05 -2.84
CA THR A 64 1.66 -2.24 -2.03
C THR A 64 1.47 -0.85 -2.60
N LEU A 65 0.29 -0.27 -2.38
CA LEU A 65 -0.04 1.12 -2.66
C LEU A 65 -0.36 1.86 -1.36
N GLY A 66 0.21 3.06 -1.21
CA GLY A 66 -0.07 3.95 -0.07
C GLY A 66 0.13 3.26 1.29
N HIS A 67 -0.93 3.21 2.10
CA HIS A 67 -0.93 2.61 3.44
C HIS A 67 -0.69 1.08 3.44
N GLY A 68 -0.84 0.39 2.31
CA GLY A 68 -0.54 -1.04 2.22
C GLY A 68 0.88 -1.41 2.66
N ALA A 69 1.81 -0.45 2.59
CA ALA A 69 3.19 -0.63 3.00
C ALA A 69 3.35 -1.07 4.47
N VAL A 70 2.50 -0.58 5.38
CA VAL A 70 2.57 -0.90 6.81
C VAL A 70 2.28 -2.38 7.07
N TYR A 71 1.33 -2.95 6.33
CA TYR A 71 0.96 -4.36 6.46
C TYR A 71 2.01 -5.29 5.84
N ALA A 72 2.58 -4.90 4.71
CA ALA A 72 3.66 -5.67 4.09
C ALA A 72 4.94 -5.68 4.95
N LEU A 73 5.26 -4.58 5.62
CA LEU A 73 6.37 -4.51 6.58
C LEU A 73 6.08 -5.38 7.81
N ALA A 74 4.84 -5.42 8.31
CA ALA A 74 4.44 -6.31 9.40
C ALA A 74 4.57 -7.79 8.98
N LEU A 75 4.09 -8.15 7.80
CA LEU A 75 4.25 -9.49 7.24
C LEU A 75 5.73 -9.87 7.09
N ALA A 76 6.55 -8.99 6.53
CA ALA A 76 7.98 -9.24 6.37
C ALA A 76 8.73 -9.43 7.69
N ARG A 77 8.26 -8.81 8.79
CA ARG A 77 8.78 -9.03 10.13
C ARG A 77 8.36 -10.37 10.70
N LEU A 78 7.12 -10.81 10.45
CA LEU A 78 6.55 -12.06 10.96
C LEU A 78 7.10 -13.29 10.22
N ASP A 79 7.29 -13.17 8.91
CA ASP A 79 7.71 -14.27 8.05
C ASP A 79 8.75 -13.85 7.00
N PRO A 80 9.93 -13.46 7.46
CA PRO A 80 10.99 -12.98 6.56
C PRO A 80 11.51 -14.05 5.60
N ALA A 81 11.33 -15.33 5.93
CA ALA A 81 11.82 -16.42 5.10
C ALA A 81 11.09 -16.53 3.76
N ARG A 82 9.77 -16.30 3.76
CA ARG A 82 8.93 -16.38 2.56
C ARG A 82 8.93 -15.10 1.73
N ILE A 83 9.23 -13.94 2.33
CA ILE A 83 9.18 -12.66 1.62
C ILE A 83 10.51 -12.40 0.91
N LYS A 84 10.51 -12.44 -0.41
CA LYS A 84 11.72 -12.26 -1.23
C LYS A 84 12.03 -10.81 -1.56
N GLY A 85 11.05 -9.93 -1.51
CA GLY A 85 11.18 -8.51 -1.73
C GLY A 85 9.86 -7.79 -1.55
N GLN A 86 9.94 -6.49 -1.35
CA GLN A 86 8.78 -5.62 -1.23
C GLN A 86 8.90 -4.44 -2.18
N ILE A 87 7.81 -4.13 -2.87
CA ILE A 87 7.67 -2.92 -3.67
C ILE A 87 6.54 -2.08 -3.06
N SER A 88 6.85 -0.86 -2.69
CA SER A 88 5.89 0.08 -2.12
C SER A 88 5.72 1.29 -3.03
N LEU A 89 4.51 1.50 -3.51
CA LEU A 89 4.13 2.58 -4.42
C LEU A 89 3.43 3.69 -3.64
N GLY A 90 3.98 4.90 -3.67
CA GLY A 90 3.41 6.04 -2.96
C GLY A 90 3.30 5.80 -1.46
N ALA A 91 4.32 5.20 -0.83
CA ALA A 91 4.29 4.87 0.59
C ALA A 91 4.06 6.10 1.46
N ILE A 92 3.09 6.00 2.34
CA ILE A 92 2.75 7.05 3.30
C ILE A 92 3.54 6.81 4.59
N PRO A 93 4.02 7.88 5.27
CA PRO A 93 4.73 7.71 6.54
C PRO A 93 3.84 6.99 7.55
N CYS A 94 4.40 6.04 8.23
CA CYS A 94 3.73 5.35 9.32
C CYS A 94 4.30 5.78 10.69
N GLY A 95 3.50 5.59 11.74
CA GLY A 95 3.67 6.03 13.12
C GLY A 95 5.07 6.44 13.59
N PRO A 96 6.02 5.50 13.77
CA PRO A 96 7.37 5.84 14.23
C PRO A 96 8.13 6.80 13.30
N LEU A 97 7.84 6.79 12.02
CA LEU A 97 8.51 7.61 11.01
C LEU A 97 7.97 9.04 10.95
N LEU A 98 6.75 9.26 11.45
CA LEU A 98 6.22 10.61 11.66
C LEU A 98 7.03 11.40 12.70
N THR A 99 7.79 10.71 13.54
CA THR A 99 8.68 11.33 14.55
C THR A 99 10.07 11.66 14.01
N LEU A 100 10.42 11.21 12.80
CA LEU A 100 11.70 11.53 12.19
C LEU A 100 11.77 13.02 11.82
N ARG A 101 12.91 13.66 12.12
CA ARG A 101 13.18 15.06 11.77
C ARG A 101 12.97 15.27 10.26
N GLY A 102 11.99 16.11 9.91
CA GLY A 102 11.66 16.43 8.52
C GLY A 102 10.37 15.83 7.98
N ALA A 103 9.74 14.88 8.68
CA ALA A 103 8.44 14.32 8.30
C ALA A 103 7.24 15.06 8.96
N GLY A 104 7.46 16.17 9.67
CA GLY A 104 6.41 16.90 10.37
C GLY A 104 5.92 16.16 11.63
N GLY A 105 6.81 15.46 12.31
CA GLY A 105 6.48 14.48 13.34
C GLY A 105 5.78 15.04 14.58
N LEU A 106 4.63 14.48 14.86
CA LEU A 106 3.93 14.60 16.14
C LEU A 106 4.59 13.70 17.19
N ARG A 107 4.50 14.08 18.46
CA ARG A 107 5.00 13.24 19.54
C ARG A 107 4.23 11.89 19.58
N PRO A 108 4.86 10.76 19.98
CA PRO A 108 4.23 9.42 19.92
C PRO A 108 2.86 9.32 20.61
N TRP A 109 2.64 10.05 21.72
CA TRP A 109 1.35 10.06 22.42
C TRP A 109 0.26 10.80 21.65
N MET A 110 0.64 11.79 20.81
CA MET A 110 -0.30 12.51 19.95
C MET A 110 -0.76 11.61 18.79
N ASN A 111 0.05 10.67 18.34
CA ASN A 111 -0.32 9.75 17.25
C ASN A 111 -1.54 8.90 17.59
N LYS A 112 -1.70 8.45 18.86
CA LYS A 112 -2.90 7.73 19.29
C LYS A 112 -4.16 8.61 19.21
N GLY A 113 -4.06 9.85 19.64
CA GLY A 113 -5.15 10.83 19.54
C GLY A 113 -5.52 11.12 18.09
N VAL A 114 -4.52 11.34 17.23
CA VAL A 114 -4.70 11.57 15.79
C VAL A 114 -5.30 10.34 15.12
N ALA A 115 -4.84 9.13 15.41
CA ALA A 115 -5.42 7.89 14.88
C ALA A 115 -6.91 7.76 15.24
N THR A 116 -7.27 8.09 16.48
CA THR A 116 -8.67 8.10 16.94
C THR A 116 -9.49 9.15 16.21
N LEU A 117 -8.97 10.39 16.09
CA LEU A 117 -9.63 11.47 15.37
C LEU A 117 -9.80 11.16 13.88
N VAL A 118 -8.79 10.60 13.23
CA VAL A 118 -8.87 10.17 11.83
C VAL A 118 -9.95 9.12 11.66
N ARG A 119 -10.01 8.13 12.55
CA ARG A 119 -11.03 7.07 12.53
C ARG A 119 -12.45 7.62 12.65
N HIS A 120 -12.69 8.49 13.62
CA HIS A 120 -14.00 9.12 13.80
C HIS A 120 -14.34 10.11 12.69
N GLY A 121 -13.36 10.89 12.25
CA GLY A 121 -13.52 11.84 11.15
C GLY A 121 -13.90 11.15 9.84
N TRP A 122 -13.32 10.01 9.54
CA TRP A 122 -13.70 9.18 8.39
C TRP A 122 -15.13 8.66 8.50
N THR A 123 -15.53 8.18 9.65
CA THR A 123 -16.90 7.71 9.90
C THR A 123 -17.93 8.84 9.69
N LEU A 124 -17.62 10.04 10.14
CA LEU A 124 -18.47 11.23 9.93
C LEU A 124 -18.48 11.67 8.46
N ARG A 125 -17.31 11.77 7.82
CA ARG A 125 -17.20 12.14 6.40
C ARG A 125 -18.06 11.25 5.52
N GLU A 126 -18.12 9.96 5.79
CA GLU A 126 -18.89 9.02 4.99
C GLU A 126 -20.40 9.09 5.21
N LEU A 127 -20.85 9.47 6.39
CA LEU A 127 -22.26 9.80 6.57
C LEU A 127 -22.70 10.94 5.63
N PHE A 128 -21.77 11.83 5.27
CA PHE A 128 -22.00 12.88 4.29
C PHE A 128 -21.74 12.39 2.84
N ASP A 129 -20.73 11.55 2.60
CA ASP A 129 -20.33 11.09 1.26
C ASP A 129 -21.23 9.98 0.69
N ARG A 130 -22.02 9.26 1.50
CA ARG A 130 -23.03 8.31 0.99
C ARG A 130 -24.01 8.92 -0.02
N LYS A 131 -24.20 10.24 0.02
CA LYS A 131 -24.99 10.98 -0.97
C LYS A 131 -24.21 11.31 -2.26
N THR A 132 -22.90 11.08 -2.31
CA THR A 132 -22.01 11.61 -3.37
C THR A 132 -21.21 10.57 -4.13
N THR A 133 -21.60 9.28 -4.09
CA THR A 133 -20.92 8.23 -4.89
C THR A 133 -20.95 8.56 -6.41
N GLY A 134 -21.84 9.42 -6.87
CA GLY A 134 -21.87 9.94 -8.24
C GLY A 134 -20.68 10.85 -8.60
N ASN A 135 -20.03 11.46 -7.61
CA ASN A 135 -18.99 12.49 -7.81
C ASN A 135 -17.58 12.05 -7.37
N TYR A 136 -17.36 10.74 -7.12
CA TYR A 136 -16.05 10.25 -6.65
C TYR A 136 -14.89 10.66 -7.58
N ILE A 137 -15.04 10.47 -8.88
CA ILE A 137 -14.01 10.84 -9.87
C ILE A 137 -13.77 12.36 -9.89
N ASP A 138 -14.82 13.17 -9.75
CA ASP A 138 -14.68 14.63 -9.74
C ASP A 138 -14.01 15.12 -8.44
N THR A 139 -14.29 14.48 -7.32
CA THR A 139 -13.60 14.74 -6.05
C THR A 139 -12.13 14.36 -6.16
N LEU A 140 -11.85 13.16 -6.66
CA LEU A 140 -10.49 12.68 -6.89
C LEU A 140 -9.73 13.63 -7.85
N ARG A 141 -10.36 14.06 -8.93
CA ARG A 141 -9.76 15.00 -9.90
C ARG A 141 -9.36 16.34 -9.28
N ARG A 142 -10.06 16.83 -8.26
CA ARG A 142 -9.72 18.07 -7.56
C ARG A 142 -8.51 17.92 -6.65
N GLU A 143 -8.35 16.76 -6.04
CA GLU A 143 -7.25 16.46 -5.11
C GLU A 143 -5.94 16.08 -5.81
N LEU A 144 -6.01 15.59 -7.04
CA LEU A 144 -4.88 15.09 -7.80
C LEU A 144 -4.08 16.20 -8.51
N CYS A 145 -2.78 15.96 -8.69
CA CYS A 145 -1.91 16.83 -9.47
C CYS A 145 -2.26 16.78 -10.97
N LYS A 146 -1.68 17.70 -11.76
CA LYS A 146 -1.97 17.80 -13.20
C LYS A 146 -1.65 16.53 -14.00
N TYR A 147 -0.67 15.75 -13.58
CA TYR A 147 -0.26 14.53 -14.25
C TYR A 147 -1.32 13.42 -14.04
N ASP A 148 -1.78 13.24 -12.82
CA ASP A 148 -2.81 12.28 -12.48
C ASP A 148 -4.17 12.61 -13.09
N ARG A 149 -4.50 13.91 -13.22
CA ARG A 149 -5.71 14.35 -13.92
C ARG A 149 -5.74 13.88 -15.37
N ARG A 150 -4.58 13.77 -16.04
CA ARG A 150 -4.49 13.19 -17.38
C ARG A 150 -4.76 11.70 -17.39
N ALA A 151 -4.24 10.95 -16.43
CA ALA A 151 -4.53 9.52 -16.28
C ALA A 151 -6.04 9.26 -16.16
N LEU A 152 -6.77 10.12 -15.43
CA LEU A 152 -8.23 10.04 -15.30
C LEU A 152 -9.01 10.28 -16.60
N ASN A 153 -8.38 10.58 -17.74
CA ASN A 153 -9.05 10.59 -19.04
C ASN A 153 -9.33 9.17 -19.54
N SER A 154 -8.60 8.15 -19.07
CA SER A 154 -8.89 6.74 -19.36
C SER A 154 -10.25 6.33 -18.75
N SER A 155 -11.17 5.87 -19.60
CA SER A 155 -12.46 5.34 -19.16
C SER A 155 -12.31 4.05 -18.35
N GLU A 156 -11.33 3.23 -18.70
CA GLU A 156 -11.02 1.99 -18.00
C GLU A 156 -10.51 2.26 -16.59
N LEU A 157 -9.54 3.18 -16.44
CA LEU A 157 -9.05 3.58 -15.12
C LEU A 157 -10.20 4.10 -14.24
N ARG A 158 -11.03 5.00 -14.77
CA ARG A 158 -12.20 5.51 -14.01
C ARG A 158 -13.14 4.38 -13.59
N ARG A 159 -13.41 3.42 -14.48
CA ARG A 159 -14.26 2.27 -14.18
C ARG A 159 -13.69 1.43 -13.05
N ILE A 160 -12.40 1.10 -13.10
CA ILE A 160 -11.72 0.33 -12.06
C ILE A 160 -11.78 1.08 -10.72
N LEU A 161 -11.43 2.36 -10.69
CA LEU A 161 -11.44 3.17 -9.47
C LEU A 161 -12.84 3.27 -8.83
N VAL A 162 -13.89 3.42 -9.64
CA VAL A 162 -15.27 3.47 -9.13
C VAL A 162 -15.71 2.12 -8.58
N LEU A 163 -15.42 1.02 -9.28
CA LEU A 163 -15.74 -0.33 -8.81
C LEU A 163 -14.98 -0.68 -7.54
N ASP A 164 -13.69 -0.36 -7.50
CA ASP A 164 -12.83 -0.57 -6.35
C ASP A 164 -13.35 0.20 -5.12
N ARG A 165 -13.68 1.48 -5.28
CA ARG A 165 -14.24 2.30 -4.20
C ARG A 165 -15.58 1.76 -3.68
N ARG A 166 -16.47 1.33 -4.58
CA ARG A 166 -17.75 0.72 -4.19
C ARG A 166 -17.56 -0.58 -3.43
N GLU A 167 -16.64 -1.43 -3.91
CA GLU A 167 -16.30 -2.69 -3.23
C GLU A 167 -15.69 -2.41 -1.86
N ALA A 168 -14.73 -1.49 -1.77
CA ALA A 168 -14.08 -1.14 -0.52
C ALA A 168 -15.08 -0.70 0.57
N LEU A 169 -16.15 -0.05 0.18
CA LEU A 169 -17.19 0.49 1.07
C LEU A 169 -18.44 -0.39 1.16
N SER A 170 -18.43 -1.58 0.60
CA SER A 170 -19.59 -2.48 0.58
C SER A 170 -20.12 -2.84 1.97
N GLN A 171 -19.24 -2.86 2.98
CA GLN A 171 -19.58 -3.11 4.39
C GLN A 171 -19.65 -1.82 5.23
N GLY A 172 -19.58 -0.64 4.61
CA GLY A 172 -19.49 0.66 5.28
C GLY A 172 -18.05 1.12 5.45
N SER A 173 -17.85 2.23 6.20
CA SER A 173 -16.57 2.95 6.29
C SER A 173 -15.62 2.49 7.38
N ARG A 174 -16.07 1.66 8.29
CA ARG A 174 -15.28 1.30 9.48
C ARG A 174 -13.92 0.70 9.11
N GLY A 175 -13.89 -0.20 8.10
CA GLY A 175 -12.66 -0.79 7.60
C GLY A 175 -11.71 0.26 7.02
N VAL A 176 -12.23 1.14 6.15
CA VAL A 176 -11.44 2.23 5.56
C VAL A 176 -10.93 3.21 6.62
N ALA A 177 -11.77 3.57 7.60
CA ALA A 177 -11.38 4.45 8.70
C ALA A 177 -10.27 3.83 9.57
N GLN A 178 -10.34 2.53 9.83
CA GLN A 178 -9.28 1.80 10.53
C GLN A 178 -7.99 1.78 9.70
N ASP A 179 -8.07 1.45 8.41
CA ASP A 179 -6.95 1.41 7.49
C ASP A 179 -6.20 2.75 7.43
N GLU A 180 -6.91 3.86 7.27
CA GLU A 180 -6.32 5.20 7.32
C GLU A 180 -5.64 5.50 8.67
N SER A 181 -6.20 4.99 9.77
CA SER A 181 -5.63 5.19 11.10
C SER A 181 -4.32 4.41 11.33
N MET A 182 -4.07 3.35 10.56
CA MET A 182 -2.85 2.53 10.69
C MET A 182 -1.57 3.31 10.39
N GLY A 183 -1.63 4.33 9.54
CA GLY A 183 -0.50 5.23 9.30
C GLY A 183 0.00 5.96 10.55
N PHE A 184 -0.86 6.05 11.59
CA PHE A 184 -0.54 6.68 12.89
C PHE A 184 -0.33 5.65 14.01
N ALA A 185 -0.43 4.37 13.71
CA ALA A 185 -0.33 3.31 14.70
C ALA A 185 1.07 3.26 15.33
N PRO A 186 1.19 3.15 16.66
CA PRO A 186 2.45 2.99 17.35
C PRO A 186 2.94 1.54 17.21
N PHE A 187 3.46 1.19 16.05
CA PHE A 187 3.99 -0.14 15.78
C PHE A 187 5.49 -0.08 15.54
N ASP A 188 6.24 -0.92 16.23
CA ASP A 188 7.67 -1.06 15.99
C ASP A 188 7.93 -2.04 14.85
N TYR A 189 8.17 -1.51 13.66
CA TYR A 189 8.49 -2.31 12.48
C TYR A 189 9.87 -2.93 12.50
N GLN A 190 10.73 -2.53 13.43
CA GLN A 190 12.13 -2.97 13.52
C GLN A 190 12.86 -2.88 12.16
N LEU A 191 12.65 -1.79 11.44
CA LEU A 191 13.09 -1.60 10.06
C LEU A 191 14.59 -1.89 9.86
N ALA A 192 15.41 -1.50 10.83
CA ALA A 192 16.85 -1.75 10.79
C ALA A 192 17.24 -3.24 10.84
N LYS A 193 16.31 -4.12 11.25
CA LYS A 193 16.51 -5.58 11.31
C LYS A 193 15.97 -6.30 10.09
N LEU A 194 15.18 -5.63 9.25
CA LEU A 194 14.63 -6.22 8.04
C LEU A 194 15.72 -6.29 6.96
N THR A 195 16.14 -7.50 6.61
CA THR A 195 17.22 -7.75 5.63
C THR A 195 16.70 -7.94 4.21
N LEU A 196 15.39 -7.84 3.98
CA LEU A 196 14.80 -7.95 2.65
C LEU A 196 15.08 -6.70 1.80
N ASP A 197 15.05 -6.89 0.49
CA ASP A 197 15.08 -5.77 -0.46
C ASP A 197 13.73 -5.06 -0.49
N VAL A 198 13.73 -3.74 -0.26
CA VAL A 198 12.52 -2.91 -0.31
C VAL A 198 12.73 -1.76 -1.29
N ASP A 199 11.94 -1.71 -2.34
CA ASP A 199 11.93 -0.65 -3.34
C ASP A 199 10.72 0.28 -3.10
N PHE A 200 10.98 1.52 -2.74
CA PHE A 200 9.97 2.57 -2.59
C PHE A 200 9.92 3.42 -3.85
N TRP A 201 8.77 3.43 -4.51
CA TRP A 201 8.54 4.21 -5.72
C TRP A 201 7.61 5.37 -5.45
N GLN A 202 7.94 6.55 -5.98
CA GLN A 202 7.19 7.77 -5.74
C GLN A 202 7.19 8.70 -6.96
N GLY A 203 6.00 9.17 -7.36
CA GLY A 203 5.88 10.23 -8.35
C GLY A 203 6.23 11.61 -7.75
N ARG A 204 7.08 12.39 -8.43
CA ARG A 204 7.55 13.71 -7.95
C ARG A 204 6.48 14.81 -8.04
N GLY A 205 5.38 14.56 -8.73
CA GLY A 205 4.26 15.50 -8.81
C GLY A 205 3.28 15.42 -7.64
N ASP A 206 3.49 14.47 -6.72
CA ASP A 206 2.70 14.34 -5.50
C ASP A 206 3.15 15.32 -4.41
N ASP A 207 2.40 15.34 -3.31
CA ASP A 207 2.76 16.11 -2.13
C ASP A 207 4.22 15.83 -1.73
N GLU A 208 5.03 16.88 -1.59
CA GLU A 208 6.44 16.76 -1.21
C GLU A 208 6.66 15.96 0.08
N ARG A 209 5.68 15.97 0.99
CA ARG A 209 5.73 15.21 2.23
C ARG A 209 5.73 13.71 1.96
N VAL A 210 4.93 13.26 0.98
CA VAL A 210 4.86 11.85 0.57
C VAL A 210 6.17 11.43 -0.09
N GLY A 211 6.71 12.25 -0.99
CA GLY A 211 8.01 12.00 -1.63
C GLY A 211 9.16 11.85 -0.62
N ARG A 212 9.22 12.76 0.37
CA ARG A 212 10.20 12.68 1.48
C ARG A 212 10.06 11.40 2.30
N SER A 213 8.83 10.92 2.49
CA SER A 213 8.55 9.72 3.27
C SER A 213 9.15 8.47 2.66
N SER A 214 9.02 8.29 1.35
CA SER A 214 9.61 7.15 0.65
C SER A 214 11.13 7.12 0.78
N VAL A 215 11.79 8.29 0.71
CA VAL A 215 13.24 8.42 0.92
C VAL A 215 13.62 8.11 2.37
N LEU A 216 12.90 8.67 3.34
CA LEU A 216 13.17 8.44 4.76
C LEU A 216 12.95 6.98 5.15
N LEU A 217 11.91 6.33 4.61
CA LEU A 217 11.66 4.90 4.80
C LEU A 217 12.79 4.04 4.23
N ALA A 218 13.24 4.35 3.02
CA ALA A 218 14.35 3.64 2.41
C ALA A 218 15.63 3.74 3.23
N GLN A 219 15.91 4.90 3.81
CA GLN A 219 17.08 5.13 4.66
C GLN A 219 17.06 4.36 6.00
N GLN A 220 15.88 3.93 6.46
CA GLN A 220 15.75 3.15 7.71
C GLN A 220 15.96 1.65 7.50
N LEU A 221 16.02 1.18 6.27
CA LEU A 221 16.16 -0.23 5.91
C LEU A 221 17.57 -0.52 5.39
N PRO A 222 18.23 -1.60 5.82
CA PRO A 222 19.58 -1.96 5.33
C PRO A 222 19.67 -2.10 3.81
N LYS A 223 18.58 -2.55 3.15
CA LYS A 223 18.49 -2.72 1.70
C LYS A 223 17.32 -1.93 1.11
N GLY A 224 16.99 -0.80 1.71
CA GLY A 224 15.95 0.10 1.21
C GLY A 224 16.44 0.93 0.03
N ARG A 225 15.64 1.06 -1.03
CA ARG A 225 15.91 1.90 -2.20
C ARG A 225 14.72 2.80 -2.49
N ALA A 226 14.99 4.06 -2.82
CA ALA A 226 13.96 5.01 -3.23
C ALA A 226 14.09 5.34 -4.72
N HIS A 227 13.00 5.22 -5.45
CA HIS A 227 12.88 5.52 -6.89
C HIS A 227 11.90 6.67 -7.07
N ILE A 228 12.42 7.85 -7.43
CA ILE A 228 11.62 9.05 -7.64
C ILE A 228 11.38 9.25 -9.12
N VAL A 229 10.11 9.13 -9.54
CA VAL A 229 9.70 9.31 -10.93
C VAL A 229 9.32 10.77 -11.17
N THR A 230 10.03 11.42 -12.09
CA THR A 230 9.80 12.85 -12.40
C THR A 230 8.62 13.04 -13.33
N ARG A 231 7.92 14.17 -13.20
CA ARG A 231 6.77 14.57 -14.05
C ARG A 231 5.59 13.58 -14.03
N GLN A 232 5.44 12.82 -12.98
CA GLN A 232 4.33 11.90 -12.74
C GLN A 232 3.84 12.08 -11.30
N GLY A 233 2.53 11.88 -11.07
CA GLY A 233 1.91 11.97 -9.76
C GLY A 233 1.67 10.59 -9.13
N TYR A 234 0.53 10.41 -8.46
CA TYR A 234 0.19 9.17 -7.78
C TYR A 234 0.08 7.96 -8.75
N PHE A 235 -0.47 8.18 -9.93
CA PHE A 235 -0.66 7.12 -10.94
C PHE A 235 0.59 6.82 -11.78
N PHE A 236 1.79 7.24 -11.35
CA PHE A 236 3.06 6.98 -12.03
C PHE A 236 3.25 5.49 -12.38
N PHE A 237 2.71 4.61 -11.56
CA PHE A 237 2.85 3.17 -11.72
C PHE A 237 2.14 2.62 -12.97
N LEU A 238 1.15 3.30 -13.51
CA LEU A 238 0.46 2.85 -14.74
C LEU A 238 1.42 2.82 -15.94
N GLU A 239 2.29 3.84 -16.07
CA GLU A 239 3.29 3.89 -17.14
C GLU A 239 4.55 3.07 -16.83
N ASN A 240 4.81 2.79 -15.54
CA ASN A 240 6.02 2.11 -15.08
C ASN A 240 5.76 0.66 -14.61
N ALA A 241 4.55 0.13 -14.81
CA ALA A 241 4.12 -1.14 -14.23
C ALA A 241 5.04 -2.31 -14.62
N THR A 242 5.47 -2.40 -15.88
CA THR A 242 6.40 -3.43 -16.34
C THR A 242 7.74 -3.35 -15.61
N GLN A 243 8.32 -2.15 -15.48
CA GLN A 243 9.59 -1.96 -14.78
C GLN A 243 9.47 -2.33 -13.31
N ILE A 244 8.35 -1.93 -12.67
CA ILE A 244 8.04 -2.21 -11.27
C ILE A 244 7.91 -3.73 -11.07
N LEU A 245 7.11 -4.42 -11.89
CA LEU A 245 6.85 -5.86 -11.74
C LEU A 245 8.07 -6.72 -12.09
N ASN A 246 8.94 -6.26 -12.99
CA ASN A 246 10.20 -6.98 -13.29
C ASN A 246 11.10 -7.07 -12.06
N ARG A 247 11.00 -6.14 -11.09
CA ARG A 247 11.70 -6.26 -9.81
C ARG A 247 11.21 -7.47 -8.99
N CYS A 248 9.94 -7.84 -9.08
CA CYS A 248 9.43 -9.06 -8.47
C CYS A 248 9.99 -10.32 -9.12
N SER A 249 10.30 -10.26 -10.43
CA SER A 249 10.80 -11.40 -11.20
C SER A 249 12.29 -11.63 -11.01
N THR A 250 13.11 -10.59 -10.90
CA THR A 250 14.57 -10.69 -10.74
C THR A 250 14.97 -11.33 -9.41
N THR A 251 14.11 -11.28 -8.40
CA THR A 251 14.30 -12.01 -7.15
C THR A 251 14.16 -13.55 -7.35
N ARG A 252 13.56 -14.03 -8.47
CA ARG A 252 13.47 -15.45 -8.84
C ARG A 252 14.77 -16.02 -9.42
N LEU A 253 15.59 -15.21 -10.05
CA LEU A 253 16.80 -15.69 -10.77
C LEU A 253 17.99 -16.00 -9.87
N ALA A 254 17.86 -15.82 -8.55
CA ALA A 254 18.85 -16.21 -7.56
C ALA A 254 18.64 -17.63 -6.98
N GLN A 255 17.90 -18.52 -7.65
CA GLN A 255 17.89 -19.93 -7.27
C GLN A 255 19.14 -20.61 -7.84
N PRO A 256 19.90 -21.36 -7.00
CA PRO A 256 21.03 -22.10 -7.48
C PRO A 256 20.58 -23.14 -8.51
N ALA A 257 21.36 -23.27 -9.56
CA ALA A 257 21.19 -24.33 -10.56
C ALA A 257 21.00 -25.68 -9.85
N SER A 258 19.95 -26.41 -10.22
CA SER A 258 19.76 -27.79 -9.81
C SER A 258 21.04 -28.57 -10.09
N ILE A 259 21.62 -29.13 -9.05
CA ILE A 259 22.63 -30.17 -9.19
C ILE A 259 21.90 -31.36 -9.83
N ALA A 260 22.11 -31.52 -11.13
CA ALA A 260 21.78 -32.79 -11.80
C ALA A 260 22.75 -33.83 -11.28
N ALA A 261 22.24 -34.85 -10.61
CA ALA A 261 22.95 -36.10 -10.38
C ALA A 261 22.75 -37.05 -11.56
#